data_b102699fb6a77f35be1e8909147109cb
#
_entry.id   b102699fb6a77f35be1e8909147109cb
#
_cell.length_a   1.000
_cell.length_b   1.000
_cell.length_c   1.000
_cell.angle_alpha   90.00
_cell.angle_beta   90.00
_cell.angle_gamma   90.00
#
_symmetry.space_group_name_H-M   'P 1'
#
loop_
_entity.id
_entity.type
_entity.pdbx_description
1 polymer ?
#
loop_
_entity_poly.entity_id
_entity_poly.type
_entity_poly.pdbx_seq_one_letter_code
_entity_poly.pdbx_strand_id
1 'polypeptide(L)'
;EQDIYRIVTTFNEQITDDPKYARFVPNKEIKEKNGYNLNISRYIDSSEPEDIQDIYAHIHGGIPAVDIDALSKYWDAFPTLKDELLSSLSDSYYKLNVEESDIRRTIYANDEFSAYGDLIDKAFTDWKSFADTKLKKLDSSVSAKILISELAENIMKAFEDITLINKYDIYQILLAYWNEVLNDDVSLIISDDKGYEIAR
;
A
#
# COMPACT_ATOMS: atom_id res chain seq x y z
N GLU A 1 6.59 -14.44 2.44
CA GLU A 1 5.63 -14.49 3.57
C GLU A 1 4.47 -13.51 3.37
N GLN A 2 4.71 -12.30 2.83
CA GLN A 2 3.69 -11.31 2.48
C GLN A 2 2.57 -11.93 1.62
N ASP A 3 2.93 -12.64 0.56
CA ASP A 3 1.97 -13.25 -0.35
C ASP A 3 1.12 -14.31 0.36
N ILE A 4 1.72 -15.11 1.23
CA ILE A 4 1.00 -16.14 2.00
C ILE A 4 -0.03 -15.47 2.91
N TYR A 5 0.36 -14.43 3.63
CA TYR A 5 -0.54 -13.71 4.50
C TYR A 5 -1.69 -13.05 3.71
N ARG A 6 -1.37 -12.39 2.59
CA ARG A 6 -2.36 -11.77 1.71
C ARG A 6 -3.34 -12.80 1.13
N ILE A 7 -2.85 -13.97 0.68
CA ILE A 7 -3.69 -15.06 0.17
C ILE A 7 -4.65 -15.56 1.27
N VAL A 8 -4.12 -15.83 2.47
CA VAL A 8 -4.92 -16.35 3.60
C VAL A 8 -6.00 -15.34 4.02
N THR A 9 -5.64 -14.07 4.16
CA THR A 9 -6.57 -13.01 4.54
C THR A 9 -7.66 -12.83 3.49
N THR A 10 -7.29 -12.69 2.21
CA THR A 10 -8.23 -12.56 1.10
C THR A 10 -9.22 -13.73 1.02
N PHE A 11 -8.71 -14.96 1.24
CA PHE A 11 -9.56 -16.15 1.22
C PHE A 11 -10.54 -16.21 2.40
N ASN A 12 -10.07 -15.90 3.61
CA ASN A 12 -10.88 -15.97 4.82
C ASN A 12 -11.93 -14.86 4.90
N GLU A 13 -11.56 -13.65 4.54
CA GLU A 13 -12.43 -12.48 4.60
C GLU A 13 -13.31 -12.32 3.37
N GLN A 14 -12.98 -13.01 2.27
CA GLN A 14 -13.65 -12.91 0.97
C GLN A 14 -13.73 -11.47 0.44
N ILE A 15 -12.80 -10.62 0.87
CA ILE A 15 -12.65 -9.22 0.46
C ILE A 15 -11.73 -9.17 -0.75
N THR A 16 -12.11 -8.41 -1.75
CA THR A 16 -11.33 -8.21 -2.97
C THR A 16 -11.22 -6.73 -3.27
N ASP A 17 -10.29 -6.06 -2.60
CA ASP A 17 -10.00 -4.64 -2.85
C ASP A 17 -9.30 -4.43 -4.20
N ASP A 18 -8.64 -5.47 -4.69
CA ASP A 18 -7.94 -5.48 -5.96
C ASP A 18 -8.50 -6.59 -6.87
N PRO A 19 -9.40 -6.25 -7.81
CA PRO A 19 -9.99 -7.22 -8.74
C PRO A 19 -8.99 -7.91 -9.67
N LYS A 20 -7.80 -7.31 -9.86
CA LYS A 20 -6.70 -7.92 -10.64
C LYS A 20 -5.96 -9.00 -9.84
N TYR A 21 -5.99 -8.90 -8.51
CA TYR A 21 -5.36 -9.86 -7.61
C TYR A 21 -6.28 -11.05 -7.28
N ALA A 22 -7.52 -10.76 -6.86
CA ALA A 22 -8.48 -11.79 -6.47
C ALA A 22 -9.91 -11.33 -6.74
N ARG A 23 -10.80 -12.30 -7.04
CA ARG A 23 -12.22 -12.05 -7.26
C ARG A 23 -13.05 -13.19 -6.70
N PHE A 24 -14.08 -12.86 -5.93
CA PHE A 24 -15.11 -13.81 -5.54
C PHE A 24 -16.05 -14.05 -6.73
N VAL A 25 -16.12 -15.31 -7.20
CA VAL A 25 -16.93 -15.69 -8.35
C VAL A 25 -18.11 -16.53 -7.91
N PRO A 26 -19.36 -16.06 -8.07
CA PRO A 26 -20.54 -16.84 -7.72
C PRO A 26 -20.67 -18.09 -8.60
N ASN A 27 -21.12 -19.19 -8.02
CA ASN A 27 -21.38 -20.46 -8.74
C ASN A 27 -22.28 -20.27 -9.97
N LYS A 28 -23.22 -19.32 -9.92
CA LYS A 28 -24.10 -19.00 -11.03
C LYS A 28 -23.33 -18.50 -12.25
N GLU A 29 -22.34 -17.64 -12.05
CA GLU A 29 -21.49 -17.13 -13.13
C GLU A 29 -20.65 -18.25 -13.76
N ILE A 30 -20.10 -19.15 -12.93
CA ILE A 30 -19.33 -20.31 -13.41
C ILE A 30 -20.19 -21.20 -14.30
N LYS A 31 -21.43 -21.48 -13.88
CA LYS A 31 -22.36 -22.38 -14.60
C LYS A 31 -22.92 -21.76 -15.86
N GLU A 32 -23.51 -20.57 -15.74
CA GLU A 32 -24.35 -19.99 -16.80
C GLU A 32 -23.52 -19.21 -17.84
N LYS A 33 -22.47 -18.48 -17.39
CA LYS A 33 -21.67 -17.67 -18.32
C LYS A 33 -20.46 -18.40 -18.86
N ASN A 34 -19.82 -19.24 -18.03
CA ASN A 34 -18.53 -19.83 -18.36
C ASN A 34 -18.58 -21.36 -18.57
N GLY A 35 -19.76 -21.99 -18.57
CA GLY A 35 -19.92 -23.41 -18.89
C GLY A 35 -19.04 -24.33 -18.03
N TYR A 36 -18.92 -24.05 -16.72
CA TYR A 36 -18.08 -24.75 -15.77
C TYR A 36 -16.55 -24.63 -16.03
N ASN A 37 -16.13 -23.70 -16.87
CA ASN A 37 -14.72 -23.47 -17.10
C ASN A 37 -14.12 -22.70 -15.93
N LEU A 38 -13.12 -23.26 -15.26
CA LEU A 38 -12.44 -22.69 -14.09
C LEU A 38 -11.10 -22.02 -14.43
N ASN A 39 -10.85 -21.73 -15.70
CA ASN A 39 -9.63 -21.02 -16.08
C ASN A 39 -9.64 -19.61 -15.51
N ILE A 40 -8.63 -19.27 -14.70
CA ILE A 40 -8.52 -18.02 -13.93
C ILE A 40 -8.61 -16.79 -14.85
N SER A 41 -8.00 -16.82 -16.02
CA SER A 41 -8.02 -15.71 -16.98
C SER A 41 -9.42 -15.31 -17.47
N ARG A 42 -10.45 -16.13 -17.25
CA ARG A 42 -11.83 -15.77 -17.55
C ARG A 42 -12.49 -14.92 -16.46
N TYR A 43 -11.90 -14.89 -15.29
CA TYR A 43 -12.47 -14.23 -14.11
C TYR A 43 -11.64 -13.06 -13.63
N ILE A 44 -10.34 -13.12 -13.83
CA ILE A 44 -9.39 -12.10 -13.45
C ILE A 44 -8.59 -11.73 -14.68
N ASP A 45 -8.66 -10.46 -15.06
CA ASP A 45 -7.81 -9.88 -16.09
C ASP A 45 -6.67 -9.12 -15.40
N SER A 46 -5.49 -9.74 -15.40
CA SER A 46 -4.27 -9.15 -14.85
C SER A 46 -3.44 -8.43 -15.93
N SER A 47 -3.95 -8.32 -17.16
CA SER A 47 -3.26 -7.58 -18.23
C SER A 47 -3.15 -6.10 -17.88
N GLU A 48 -2.01 -5.52 -18.21
CA GLU A 48 -1.87 -4.08 -18.17
C GLU A 48 -2.57 -3.48 -19.38
N PRO A 49 -3.30 -2.36 -19.23
CA PRO A 49 -3.86 -1.65 -20.37
C PRO A 49 -2.74 -1.26 -21.34
N GLU A 50 -2.96 -1.45 -22.63
CA GLU A 50 -2.03 -0.92 -23.63
C GLU A 50 -1.96 0.60 -23.51
N ASP A 51 -0.74 1.14 -23.52
CA ASP A 51 -0.50 2.58 -23.54
C ASP A 51 -0.85 3.10 -24.95
N ILE A 52 -2.05 3.65 -25.08
CA ILE A 52 -2.54 4.24 -26.33
C ILE A 52 -2.05 5.68 -26.39
N GLN A 53 -1.03 5.92 -27.20
CA GLN A 53 -0.51 7.28 -27.39
C GLN A 53 -1.53 8.16 -28.14
N ASP A 54 -1.87 9.29 -27.54
CA ASP A 54 -2.76 10.28 -28.15
C ASP A 54 -1.97 11.23 -29.07
N ILE A 55 -2.07 10.97 -30.39
CA ILE A 55 -1.37 11.77 -31.42
C ILE A 55 -1.86 13.22 -31.40
N TYR A 56 -3.13 13.46 -31.09
CA TYR A 56 -3.69 14.81 -31.03
C TYR A 56 -3.05 15.62 -29.89
N ALA A 57 -2.91 15.01 -28.71
CA ALA A 57 -2.24 15.62 -27.57
C ALA A 57 -0.77 15.95 -27.88
N HIS A 58 -0.07 15.07 -28.60
CA HIS A 58 1.31 15.32 -29.02
C HIS A 58 1.44 16.52 -29.99
N ILE A 59 0.48 16.73 -30.91
CA ILE A 59 0.55 17.80 -31.90
C ILE A 59 0.03 19.13 -31.33
N HIS A 60 -1.04 19.10 -30.57
CA HIS A 60 -1.78 20.30 -30.14
C HIS A 60 -1.54 20.66 -28.68
N GLY A 61 -0.85 19.78 -27.92
CA GLY A 61 -0.67 19.90 -26.48
C GLY A 61 -1.92 19.46 -25.71
N GLY A 62 -1.78 19.38 -24.39
CA GLY A 62 -2.81 18.90 -23.48
C GLY A 62 -2.53 17.50 -22.97
N ILE A 63 -3.16 17.14 -21.86
CA ILE A 63 -3.10 15.82 -21.24
C ILE A 63 -4.46 15.19 -21.41
N PRO A 64 -4.57 13.98 -21.99
CA PRO A 64 -5.84 13.30 -22.17
C PRO A 64 -6.58 13.10 -20.82
N ALA A 65 -7.89 13.32 -20.81
CA ALA A 65 -8.71 13.13 -19.61
C ALA A 65 -8.61 11.69 -19.07
N VAL A 66 -8.45 10.70 -19.95
CA VAL A 66 -8.28 9.29 -19.58
C VAL A 66 -7.04 9.08 -18.70
N ASP A 67 -5.93 9.77 -19.00
CA ASP A 67 -4.69 9.67 -18.22
C ASP A 67 -4.84 10.31 -16.83
N ILE A 68 -5.58 11.42 -16.76
CA ILE A 68 -5.92 12.08 -15.49
C ILE A 68 -6.87 11.21 -14.67
N ASP A 69 -7.87 10.59 -15.29
CA ASP A 69 -8.83 9.71 -14.62
C ASP A 69 -8.16 8.40 -14.14
N ALA A 70 -7.11 7.95 -14.81
CA ALA A 70 -6.30 6.82 -14.34
C ALA A 70 -5.63 7.09 -12.98
N LEU A 71 -5.43 8.35 -12.63
CA LEU A 71 -4.90 8.81 -11.34
C LEU A 71 -6.00 9.10 -10.30
N SER A 72 -7.24 8.66 -10.52
CA SER A 72 -8.40 8.94 -9.63
C SER A 72 -8.12 8.68 -8.16
N LYS A 73 -7.41 7.61 -7.79
CA LYS A 73 -7.03 7.30 -6.40
C LYS A 73 -6.29 8.45 -5.71
N TYR A 74 -5.44 9.16 -6.45
CA TYR A 74 -4.69 10.29 -5.93
C TYR A 74 -5.57 11.53 -5.83
N TRP A 75 -6.44 11.73 -6.82
CA TRP A 75 -7.38 12.86 -6.81
C TRP A 75 -8.46 12.72 -5.75
N ASP A 76 -8.86 11.49 -5.41
CA ASP A 76 -9.76 11.22 -4.30
C ASP A 76 -9.11 11.51 -2.94
N ALA A 77 -7.80 11.27 -2.83
CA ALA A 77 -7.04 11.57 -1.62
C ALA A 77 -6.63 13.06 -1.51
N PHE A 78 -6.41 13.73 -2.65
CA PHE A 78 -5.91 15.10 -2.73
C PHE A 78 -6.71 15.92 -3.75
N PRO A 79 -8.01 16.18 -3.52
CA PRO A 79 -8.86 16.88 -4.48
C PRO A 79 -8.38 18.31 -4.77
N THR A 80 -7.89 19.06 -3.78
CA THR A 80 -7.39 20.42 -4.02
C THR A 80 -6.11 20.43 -4.83
N LEU A 81 -5.27 19.41 -4.69
CA LEU A 81 -4.04 19.26 -5.47
C LEU A 81 -4.35 19.09 -6.97
N LYS A 82 -5.42 18.36 -7.31
CA LYS A 82 -5.87 18.23 -8.70
C LYS A 82 -6.15 19.60 -9.31
N ASP A 83 -6.90 20.44 -8.60
CA ASP A 83 -7.30 21.77 -9.07
C ASP A 83 -6.12 22.75 -9.14
N GLU A 84 -5.15 22.60 -8.25
CA GLU A 84 -3.90 23.38 -8.28
C GLU A 84 -3.03 23.04 -9.49
N LEU A 85 -2.91 21.75 -9.80
CA LEU A 85 -2.04 21.26 -10.86
C LEU A 85 -2.68 21.34 -12.24
N LEU A 86 -3.98 21.16 -12.34
CA LEU A 86 -4.69 20.90 -13.59
C LEU A 86 -5.91 21.80 -13.75
N SER A 87 -6.14 22.22 -14.99
CA SER A 87 -7.40 22.83 -15.40
C SER A 87 -7.88 22.23 -16.71
N SER A 88 -9.21 22.21 -16.91
CA SER A 88 -9.80 21.73 -18.15
C SER A 88 -9.38 22.62 -19.32
N LEU A 89 -8.87 22.02 -20.39
CA LEU A 89 -8.61 22.66 -21.65
C LEU A 89 -9.81 22.48 -22.61
N SER A 90 -10.43 21.30 -22.56
CA SER A 90 -11.66 20.92 -23.26
C SER A 90 -12.30 19.73 -22.55
N ASP A 91 -13.42 19.21 -23.07
CA ASP A 91 -14.09 18.03 -22.49
C ASP A 91 -13.20 16.78 -22.42
N SER A 92 -12.16 16.71 -23.24
CA SER A 92 -11.29 15.52 -23.34
C SER A 92 -9.83 15.77 -22.92
N TYR A 93 -9.47 17.02 -22.63
CA TYR A 93 -8.07 17.38 -22.34
C TYR A 93 -7.95 18.35 -21.18
N TYR A 94 -6.88 18.13 -20.40
CA TYR A 94 -6.43 19.02 -19.33
C TYR A 94 -5.13 19.74 -19.73
N LYS A 95 -4.83 20.81 -19.04
CA LYS A 95 -3.55 21.50 -19.11
C LYS A 95 -2.98 21.67 -17.70
N LEU A 96 -1.65 21.74 -17.60
CA LEU A 96 -0.97 22.13 -16.38
C LEU A 96 -1.21 23.61 -16.08
N ASN A 97 -1.45 23.92 -14.81
CA ASN A 97 -1.54 25.28 -14.26
C ASN A 97 -0.17 25.80 -13.79
N VAL A 98 0.82 24.93 -13.70
CA VAL A 98 2.18 25.21 -13.25
C VAL A 98 3.18 24.74 -14.27
N GLU A 99 4.39 25.30 -14.22
CA GLU A 99 5.49 24.79 -15.05
C GLU A 99 5.89 23.36 -14.60
N GLU A 100 6.34 22.54 -15.54
CA GLU A 100 6.73 21.15 -15.28
C GLU A 100 7.74 21.04 -14.14
N SER A 101 8.70 21.99 -14.08
CA SER A 101 9.71 22.07 -13.00
C SER A 101 9.12 22.33 -11.61
N ASP A 102 7.96 22.96 -11.55
CA ASP A 102 7.30 23.36 -10.29
C ASP A 102 6.26 22.32 -9.79
N ILE A 103 5.92 21.32 -10.58
CA ILE A 103 4.95 20.27 -10.20
C ILE A 103 5.30 19.68 -8.83
N ARG A 104 6.53 19.22 -8.67
CA ARG A 104 6.99 18.62 -7.41
C ARG A 104 6.87 19.58 -6.23
N ARG A 105 7.23 20.83 -6.43
CA ARG A 105 7.14 21.85 -5.37
C ARG A 105 5.70 22.13 -4.99
N THR A 106 4.79 22.20 -5.96
CA THR A 106 3.34 22.37 -5.72
C THR A 106 2.78 21.20 -4.92
N ILE A 107 3.13 19.95 -5.27
CA ILE A 107 2.69 18.77 -4.52
C ILE A 107 3.14 18.86 -3.04
N TYR A 108 4.42 19.15 -2.79
CA TYR A 108 4.94 19.21 -1.41
C TYR A 108 4.45 20.44 -0.62
N ALA A 109 3.97 21.48 -1.29
CA ALA A 109 3.40 22.66 -0.66
C ALA A 109 1.88 22.56 -0.39
N ASN A 110 1.22 21.55 -0.95
CA ASN A 110 -0.21 21.35 -0.79
C ASN A 110 -0.55 20.87 0.63
N ASP A 111 -1.55 21.50 1.25
CA ASP A 111 -1.95 21.23 2.63
C ASP A 111 -2.48 19.80 2.84
N GLU A 112 -3.22 19.24 1.85
CA GLU A 112 -3.75 17.87 1.92
C GLU A 112 -2.62 16.85 1.87
N PHE A 113 -1.61 17.09 1.02
CA PHE A 113 -0.43 16.24 0.93
C PHE A 113 0.41 16.30 2.21
N SER A 114 0.56 17.50 2.79
CA SER A 114 1.24 17.67 4.08
C SER A 114 0.51 16.95 5.21
N ALA A 115 -0.81 17.12 5.31
CA ALA A 115 -1.63 16.46 6.31
C ALA A 115 -1.59 14.91 6.18
N TYR A 116 -1.52 14.42 4.95
CA TYR A 116 -1.33 13.00 4.69
C TYR A 116 0.04 12.50 5.18
N GLY A 117 1.10 13.27 4.99
CA GLY A 117 2.41 13.00 5.57
C GLY A 117 2.37 12.91 7.09
N ASP A 118 1.72 13.87 7.75
CA ASP A 118 1.55 13.88 9.21
C ASP A 118 0.76 12.65 9.71
N LEU A 119 -0.23 12.18 8.94
CA LEU A 119 -0.99 10.98 9.26
C LEU A 119 -0.10 9.72 9.25
N ILE A 120 0.76 9.59 8.24
CA ILE A 120 1.73 8.49 8.13
C ILE A 120 2.71 8.54 9.29
N ASP A 121 3.30 9.72 9.56
CA ASP A 121 4.28 9.90 10.63
C ASP A 121 3.68 9.58 12.00
N LYS A 122 2.44 9.96 12.22
CA LYS A 122 1.70 9.62 13.45
C LYS A 122 1.49 8.12 13.57
N ALA A 123 0.98 7.46 12.54
CA ALA A 123 0.74 6.02 12.55
C ALA A 123 2.03 5.24 12.85
N PHE A 124 3.15 5.64 12.23
CA PHE A 124 4.44 5.04 12.48
C PHE A 124 4.96 5.32 13.90
N THR A 125 4.80 6.54 14.40
CA THR A 125 5.22 6.92 15.76
C THR A 125 4.46 6.15 16.83
N ASP A 126 3.15 5.99 16.64
CA ASP A 126 2.29 5.21 17.55
C ASP A 126 2.70 3.74 17.55
N TRP A 127 2.91 3.16 16.37
CA TRP A 127 3.43 1.79 16.25
C TRP A 127 4.81 1.63 16.87
N LYS A 128 5.74 2.56 16.62
CA LYS A 128 7.09 2.54 17.20
C LYS A 128 7.05 2.54 18.72
N SER A 129 6.16 3.32 19.32
CA SER A 129 5.98 3.36 20.76
C SER A 129 5.49 2.03 21.32
N PHE A 130 4.60 1.35 20.61
CA PHE A 130 4.17 -0.01 20.93
C PHE A 130 5.33 -1.00 20.81
N ALA A 131 6.07 -0.99 19.71
CA ALA A 131 7.21 -1.87 19.46
C ALA A 131 8.31 -1.67 20.53
N ASP A 132 8.66 -0.44 20.85
CA ASP A 132 9.60 -0.09 21.92
C ASP A 132 9.20 -0.68 23.27
N THR A 133 7.91 -0.64 23.59
CA THR A 133 7.39 -1.19 24.86
C THR A 133 7.55 -2.71 24.91
N LYS A 134 7.39 -3.40 23.79
CA LYS A 134 7.56 -4.85 23.69
C LYS A 134 9.04 -5.24 23.70
N LEU A 135 9.85 -4.58 22.88
CA LEU A 135 11.28 -4.87 22.74
C LEU A 135 12.09 -4.58 24.03
N LYS A 136 11.68 -3.57 24.83
CA LYS A 136 12.33 -3.26 26.10
C LYS A 136 11.99 -4.23 27.25
N LYS A 137 11.04 -5.14 27.03
CA LYS A 137 10.57 -6.12 28.06
C LYS A 137 10.83 -7.56 27.65
N LEU A 138 11.83 -7.79 26.81
CA LEU A 138 12.20 -9.14 26.41
C LEU A 138 12.85 -9.87 27.57
N ASP A 139 12.44 -11.11 27.79
CA ASP A 139 13.03 -12.08 28.72
C ASP A 139 12.89 -13.50 28.16
N SER A 140 13.39 -14.47 28.87
CA SER A 140 13.38 -15.88 28.48
C SER A 140 11.96 -16.49 28.36
N SER A 141 10.91 -15.81 28.79
CA SER A 141 9.51 -16.25 28.63
C SER A 141 8.89 -15.84 27.28
N VAL A 142 9.52 -14.92 26.56
CA VAL A 142 9.02 -14.38 25.30
C VAL A 142 9.40 -15.31 24.14
N SER A 143 8.45 -15.56 23.25
CA SER A 143 8.71 -16.25 21.99
C SER A 143 8.95 -15.25 20.87
N ALA A 144 10.10 -15.32 20.20
CA ALA A 144 10.42 -14.45 19.04
C ALA A 144 9.35 -14.53 17.94
N LYS A 145 8.79 -15.73 17.71
CA LYS A 145 7.72 -15.93 16.73
C LYS A 145 6.43 -15.21 17.11
N ILE A 146 6.07 -15.21 18.38
CA ILE A 146 4.86 -14.51 18.86
C ILE A 146 5.11 -13.01 18.80
N LEU A 147 6.29 -12.56 19.20
CA LEU A 147 6.67 -11.15 19.18
C LEU A 147 6.56 -10.55 17.77
N ILE A 148 7.17 -11.18 16.75
CA ILE A 148 7.08 -10.67 15.37
C ILE A 148 5.64 -10.69 14.85
N SER A 149 4.83 -11.69 15.23
CA SER A 149 3.42 -11.73 14.86
C SER A 149 2.65 -10.55 15.45
N GLU A 150 2.84 -10.24 16.72
CA GLU A 150 2.21 -9.10 17.40
C GLU A 150 2.64 -7.74 16.79
N LEU A 151 3.95 -7.59 16.51
CA LEU A 151 4.46 -6.39 15.86
C LEU A 151 3.87 -6.20 14.46
N ALA A 152 3.75 -7.28 13.70
CA ALA A 152 3.22 -7.30 12.36
C ALA A 152 1.71 -7.01 12.33
N GLU A 153 0.92 -7.63 13.19
CA GLU A 153 -0.51 -7.36 13.29
C GLU A 153 -0.78 -5.90 13.69
N ASN A 154 0.01 -5.38 14.63
CA ASN A 154 -0.15 -4.00 15.08
C ASN A 154 0.22 -2.97 14.01
N ILE A 155 1.30 -3.19 13.23
CA ILE A 155 1.66 -2.26 12.15
C ILE A 155 0.63 -2.29 11.02
N MET A 156 0.16 -3.48 10.64
CA MET A 156 -0.88 -3.59 9.61
C MET A 156 -2.17 -2.87 10.03
N LYS A 157 -2.54 -2.98 11.31
CA LYS A 157 -3.69 -2.26 11.86
C LYS A 157 -3.48 -0.75 11.88
N ALA A 158 -2.27 -0.29 12.21
CA ALA A 158 -1.95 1.14 12.22
C ALA A 158 -2.06 1.79 10.83
N PHE A 159 -1.84 1.02 9.76
CA PHE A 159 -1.90 1.48 8.37
C PHE A 159 -3.16 1.03 7.62
N GLU A 160 -4.12 0.40 8.29
CA GLU A 160 -5.31 -0.17 7.63
C GLU A 160 -6.19 0.88 6.95
N ASP A 161 -6.37 2.03 7.60
CA ASP A 161 -7.22 3.12 7.11
C ASP A 161 -6.46 4.18 6.31
N ILE A 162 -5.16 4.00 6.07
CA ILE A 162 -4.35 4.95 5.31
C ILE A 162 -4.44 4.61 3.83
N THR A 163 -5.16 5.43 3.08
CA THR A 163 -5.30 5.30 1.62
C THR A 163 -3.93 5.42 0.93
N LEU A 164 -3.80 4.90 -0.28
CA LEU A 164 -2.59 4.91 -1.11
C LEU A 164 -1.42 4.05 -0.57
N ILE A 165 -1.47 3.59 0.66
CA ILE A 165 -0.47 2.69 1.23
C ILE A 165 -1.07 1.29 1.34
N ASN A 166 -0.34 0.31 0.80
CA ASN A 166 -0.72 -1.08 0.95
C ASN A 166 -0.15 -1.64 2.26
N LYS A 167 -1.03 -2.02 3.20
CA LYS A 167 -0.62 -2.59 4.49
C LYS A 167 0.30 -3.81 4.38
N TYR A 168 0.21 -4.57 3.29
CA TYR A 168 1.06 -5.73 3.06
C TYR A 168 2.49 -5.34 2.66
N ASP A 169 2.67 -4.20 1.99
CA ASP A 169 4.01 -3.69 1.68
C ASP A 169 4.71 -3.22 2.96
N ILE A 170 3.96 -2.56 3.86
CA ILE A 170 4.47 -2.19 5.19
C ILE A 170 4.83 -3.44 6.01
N TYR A 171 4.00 -4.47 5.98
CA TYR A 171 4.30 -5.75 6.60
C TYR A 171 5.59 -6.38 6.05
N GLN A 172 5.80 -6.35 4.74
CA GLN A 172 7.02 -6.87 4.11
C GLN A 172 8.28 -6.10 4.54
N ILE A 173 8.18 -4.77 4.65
CA ILE A 173 9.28 -3.93 5.15
C ILE A 173 9.64 -4.33 6.58
N LEU A 174 8.65 -4.52 7.45
CA LEU A 174 8.88 -4.96 8.82
C LEU A 174 9.56 -6.34 8.85
N LEU A 175 9.11 -7.30 8.05
CA LEU A 175 9.71 -8.63 7.99
C LEU A 175 11.15 -8.60 7.49
N ALA A 176 11.44 -7.79 6.48
CA ALA A 176 12.80 -7.61 5.98
C ALA A 176 13.69 -7.05 7.10
N TYR A 177 13.25 -5.98 7.78
CA TYR A 177 13.98 -5.38 8.88
C TYR A 177 14.16 -6.35 10.06
N TRP A 178 13.13 -7.13 10.39
CA TRP A 178 13.23 -8.18 11.40
C TRP A 178 14.32 -9.19 11.09
N ASN A 179 14.33 -9.72 9.88
CA ASN A 179 15.27 -10.76 9.48
C ASN A 179 16.71 -10.25 9.36
N GLU A 180 16.88 -9.01 8.93
CA GLU A 180 18.21 -8.43 8.69
C GLU A 180 18.84 -7.83 9.95
N VAL A 181 18.02 -7.33 10.87
CA VAL A 181 18.51 -6.51 12.00
C VAL A 181 18.12 -7.06 13.36
N LEU A 182 16.85 -7.43 13.57
CA LEU A 182 16.34 -7.69 14.91
C LEU A 182 16.39 -9.17 15.33
N ASN A 183 16.27 -10.10 14.40
CA ASN A 183 16.06 -11.51 14.70
C ASN A 183 17.18 -12.12 15.57
N ASP A 184 18.42 -11.83 15.24
CA ASP A 184 19.58 -12.38 15.94
C ASP A 184 19.71 -11.78 17.34
N ASP A 185 19.54 -10.45 17.48
CA ASP A 185 19.60 -9.76 18.76
C ASP A 185 18.46 -10.19 19.68
N VAL A 186 17.23 -10.29 19.17
CA VAL A 186 16.08 -10.77 19.94
C VAL A 186 16.29 -12.21 20.39
N SER A 187 16.78 -13.09 19.51
CA SER A 187 17.06 -14.48 19.83
C SER A 187 18.13 -14.60 20.92
N LEU A 188 19.16 -13.77 20.86
CA LEU A 188 20.23 -13.71 21.87
C LEU A 188 19.68 -13.24 23.22
N ILE A 189 18.89 -12.16 23.23
CA ILE A 189 18.30 -11.60 24.47
C ILE A 189 17.36 -12.61 25.14
N ILE A 190 16.57 -13.35 24.36
CA ILE A 190 15.64 -14.36 24.89
C ILE A 190 16.38 -15.59 25.42
N SER A 191 17.52 -15.98 24.81
CA SER A 191 18.24 -17.20 25.15
C SER A 191 19.16 -17.07 26.37
N ASP A 192 19.53 -15.86 26.78
CA ASP A 192 20.45 -15.58 27.89
C ASP A 192 19.92 -14.47 28.79
N ASP A 193 19.94 -14.70 30.09
CA ASP A 193 19.53 -13.71 31.12
C ASP A 193 20.36 -12.40 31.05
N LYS A 194 21.55 -12.46 30.44
CA LYS A 194 22.42 -11.31 30.16
C LYS A 194 22.36 -10.83 28.69
N GLY A 195 21.38 -11.29 27.93
CA GLY A 195 21.28 -11.01 26.51
C GLY A 195 21.35 -9.53 26.13
N TYR A 196 20.76 -8.64 26.95
CA TYR A 196 20.87 -7.19 26.74
C TYR A 196 22.29 -6.62 26.93
N GLU A 197 23.14 -7.29 27.73
CA GLU A 197 24.54 -6.87 27.92
C GLU A 197 25.42 -7.31 26.74
N ILE A 198 25.04 -8.41 26.11
CA ILE A 198 25.79 -9.05 25.01
C ILE A 198 25.40 -8.46 23.65
N ALA A 199 24.12 -8.11 23.46
CA ALA A 199 23.58 -7.49 22.23
C ALA A 199 24.00 -6.00 22.02
N ARG A 200 24.80 -5.44 22.92
CA ARG A 200 25.42 -4.13 22.79
C ARG A 200 26.77 -4.26 22.12
#